data_4d6ab6353aa150fc3896b1c6bdcf22fc
#
_entry.id   4d6ab6353aa150fc3896b1c6bdcf22fc
#
_cell.length_a   1.000
_cell.length_b   1.000
_cell.length_c   1.000
_cell.angle_alpha   90.00
_cell.angle_beta   90.00
_cell.angle_gamma   90.00
#
_symmetry.space_group_name_H-M   'P 1'
#
loop_
_entity.id
_entity.type
_entity.pdbx_description
1 polymer ?
#
loop_
_entity_poly.entity_id
_entity_poly.type
_entity_poly.pdbx_seq_one_letter_code
_entity_poly.pdbx_strand_id
1 'polypeptide(L)'
;MTHPVPAAPLFGEAAPIEASPQTLAFLARRRSASAMALTAPGPGEDELGTLLRLATRVPDHGKLSPWRFVVLRGEPKHRFIAGLEAIAATRPDGAKLQAKLGKLKAPPLTVAVISRLLPAEIPEWEQRLSAGAVCMTLITAAQAMGYGANWITDWYAYDSDALRLLGLREGERVAGYVHLGTSTEPPLERVRPELSAVVEDWAG
;
A
#
# COMPACT_ATOMS: atom_id res chain seq x y z
N MET A 1 -2.62 -7.68 20.47
CA MET A 1 -2.60 -6.50 21.35
C MET A 1 -3.36 -5.39 20.65
N THR A 2 -4.42 -4.89 21.25
CA THR A 2 -5.14 -3.74 20.68
C THR A 2 -4.33 -2.48 20.95
N HIS A 3 -3.84 -1.84 19.91
CA HIS A 3 -3.21 -0.53 20.01
C HIS A 3 -4.32 0.54 19.89
N PRO A 4 -4.67 1.23 20.98
CA PRO A 4 -5.70 2.26 20.91
C PRO A 4 -5.20 3.40 20.01
N VAL A 5 -5.82 3.54 18.84
CA VAL A 5 -5.58 4.66 17.95
C VAL A 5 -6.58 5.75 18.33
N PRO A 6 -6.12 6.98 18.64
CA PRO A 6 -7.01 8.08 18.97
C PRO A 6 -8.07 8.30 17.88
N ALA A 7 -9.23 8.78 18.28
CA ALA A 7 -10.25 9.23 17.35
C ALA A 7 -9.66 10.35 16.46
N ALA A 8 -10.05 10.38 15.19
CA ALA A 8 -9.69 11.49 14.33
C ALA A 8 -10.39 12.77 14.83
N PRO A 9 -9.74 13.95 14.74
CA PRO A 9 -10.41 15.22 14.99
C PRO A 9 -11.66 15.36 14.11
N LEU A 10 -12.69 16.02 14.63
CA LEU A 10 -13.87 16.33 13.85
C LEU A 10 -13.52 17.44 12.81
N PHE A 11 -14.39 17.57 11.80
CA PHE A 11 -14.21 18.62 10.82
C PHE A 11 -14.22 20.01 11.49
N GLY A 12 -13.17 20.79 11.23
CA GLY A 12 -13.00 22.13 11.81
C GLY A 12 -12.31 22.18 13.17
N GLU A 13 -12.05 21.03 13.80
CA GLU A 13 -11.24 21.00 15.02
C GLU A 13 -9.75 21.25 14.71
N ALA A 14 -9.10 21.99 15.59
CA ALA A 14 -7.66 22.22 15.50
C ALA A 14 -6.90 20.93 15.80
N ALA A 15 -5.90 20.63 14.98
CA ALA A 15 -4.93 19.57 15.21
C ALA A 15 -3.58 20.22 15.51
N PRO A 16 -3.18 20.34 16.78
CA PRO A 16 -1.91 20.99 17.15
C PRO A 16 -0.73 20.22 16.58
N ILE A 17 0.31 20.94 16.19
CA ILE A 17 1.58 20.35 15.74
C ILE A 17 2.45 20.19 16.97
N GLU A 18 2.68 18.92 17.34
CA GLU A 18 3.49 18.56 18.51
C GLU A 18 4.70 17.72 18.09
N ALA A 19 5.82 17.91 18.79
CA ALA A 19 7.00 17.10 18.58
C ALA A 19 6.74 15.66 19.06
N SER A 20 7.12 14.67 18.22
CA SER A 20 6.98 13.24 18.53
C SER A 20 8.30 12.50 18.30
N PRO A 21 9.16 12.42 19.31
CA PRO A 21 10.41 11.66 19.22
C PRO A 21 10.19 10.18 18.87
N GLN A 22 9.08 9.59 19.32
CA GLN A 22 8.71 8.20 19.03
C GLN A 22 8.46 8.02 17.53
N THR A 23 7.74 8.95 16.90
CA THR A 23 7.47 8.93 15.45
C THR A 23 8.78 9.10 14.67
N LEU A 24 9.66 10.00 15.06
CA LEU A 24 10.97 10.16 14.43
C LEU A 24 11.81 8.89 14.52
N ALA A 25 11.89 8.28 15.71
CA ALA A 25 12.60 7.02 15.93
C ALA A 25 12.00 5.86 15.12
N PHE A 26 10.69 5.82 14.95
CA PHE A 26 10.00 4.84 14.12
C PHE A 26 10.35 5.04 12.64
N LEU A 27 10.22 6.26 12.11
CA LEU A 27 10.52 6.59 10.72
C LEU A 27 11.98 6.30 10.35
N ALA A 28 12.92 6.59 11.27
CA ALA A 28 14.35 6.33 11.07
C ALA A 28 14.67 4.83 10.89
N ARG A 29 13.88 3.94 11.49
CA ARG A 29 14.10 2.49 11.47
C ARG A 29 13.14 1.72 10.56
N ARG A 30 12.16 2.40 9.98
CA ARG A 30 11.12 1.76 9.18
C ARG A 30 11.71 1.00 7.98
N ARG A 31 11.37 -0.27 7.85
CA ARG A 31 11.74 -1.13 6.73
C ARG A 31 10.52 -1.90 6.21
N SER A 32 10.45 -2.11 4.89
CA SER A 32 9.48 -3.04 4.34
C SER A 32 9.91 -4.48 4.61
N ALA A 33 8.97 -5.31 5.06
CA ALA A 33 9.18 -6.75 5.15
C ALA A 33 9.18 -7.37 3.75
N SER A 34 9.77 -8.55 3.59
CA SER A 34 9.59 -9.35 2.37
C SER A 34 8.13 -9.83 2.30
N ALA A 35 7.48 -9.67 1.15
CA ALA A 35 6.12 -10.21 0.98
C ALA A 35 6.08 -11.73 1.18
N MET A 36 7.15 -12.44 0.82
CA MET A 36 7.28 -13.89 1.00
C MET A 36 7.44 -14.30 2.48
N ALA A 37 7.85 -13.39 3.35
CA ALA A 37 8.00 -13.61 4.79
C ALA A 37 6.77 -13.17 5.60
N LEU A 38 5.67 -12.79 4.95
CA LEU A 38 4.43 -12.42 5.63
C LEU A 38 3.50 -13.62 5.77
N THR A 39 3.11 -13.91 6.99
CA THR A 39 2.23 -15.04 7.33
C THR A 39 1.04 -14.57 8.18
N ALA A 40 0.10 -15.48 8.43
CA ALA A 40 -0.96 -15.27 9.41
C ALA A 40 -0.38 -15.20 10.85
N PRO A 41 -1.03 -14.45 11.77
CA PRO A 41 -2.21 -13.63 11.50
C PRO A 41 -1.88 -12.31 10.78
N GLY A 42 -2.80 -11.83 9.98
CA GLY A 42 -2.82 -10.46 9.51
C GLY A 42 -3.75 -9.59 10.35
N PRO A 43 -3.87 -8.28 10.03
CA PRO A 43 -4.84 -7.39 10.69
C PRO A 43 -6.26 -7.96 10.65
N GLY A 44 -6.93 -7.93 11.81
CA GLY A 44 -8.36 -8.24 11.90
C GLY A 44 -9.24 -7.16 11.26
N GLU A 45 -10.58 -7.34 11.35
CA GLU A 45 -11.53 -6.41 10.71
C GLU A 45 -11.39 -4.98 11.22
N ASP A 46 -11.42 -4.80 12.54
CA ASP A 46 -11.33 -3.49 13.19
C ASP A 46 -9.99 -2.81 12.97
N GLU A 47 -8.91 -3.61 13.00
CA GLU A 47 -7.56 -3.13 12.74
C GLU A 47 -7.40 -2.70 11.28
N LEU A 48 -7.95 -3.47 10.34
CA LEU A 48 -7.98 -3.10 8.93
C LEU A 48 -8.76 -1.80 8.72
N GLY A 49 -9.95 -1.68 9.32
CA GLY A 49 -10.74 -0.45 9.28
C GLY A 49 -9.94 0.76 9.79
N THR A 50 -9.21 0.58 10.88
CA THR A 50 -8.32 1.60 11.44
C THR A 50 -7.17 1.94 10.50
N LEU A 51 -6.50 0.94 9.94
CA LEU A 51 -5.41 1.13 8.97
C LEU A 51 -5.88 1.90 7.72
N LEU A 52 -7.02 1.54 7.16
CA LEU A 52 -7.58 2.22 5.99
C LEU A 52 -7.95 3.67 6.32
N ARG A 53 -8.54 3.93 7.48
CA ARG A 53 -8.82 5.29 7.95
C ARG A 53 -7.55 6.12 8.11
N LEU A 54 -6.48 5.56 8.68
CA LEU A 54 -5.20 6.24 8.79
C LEU A 54 -4.57 6.49 7.41
N ALA A 55 -4.66 5.51 6.50
CA ALA A 55 -4.12 5.61 5.15
C ALA A 55 -4.73 6.77 4.36
N THR A 56 -5.97 7.17 4.64
CA THR A 56 -6.63 8.29 3.97
C THR A 56 -6.17 9.67 4.47
N ARG A 57 -5.32 9.74 5.50
CA ARG A 57 -4.81 11.02 6.04
C ARG A 57 -3.54 11.46 5.29
N VAL A 58 -3.73 11.77 4.03
CA VAL A 58 -2.66 12.18 3.11
C VAL A 58 -3.05 13.51 2.44
N PRO A 59 -2.09 14.24 1.88
CA PRO A 59 -2.38 15.40 1.04
C PRO A 59 -3.28 14.99 -0.13
N ASP A 60 -4.34 15.77 -0.34
CA ASP A 60 -5.36 15.56 -1.36
C ASP A 60 -5.87 16.92 -1.82
N HIS A 61 -5.25 17.46 -2.87
CA HIS A 61 -5.61 18.76 -3.41
C HIS A 61 -7.05 18.71 -3.94
N GLY A 62 -7.85 19.64 -3.51
CA GLY A 62 -9.26 19.71 -3.87
C GLY A 62 -10.16 18.68 -3.19
N LYS A 63 -9.66 17.88 -2.25
CA LYS A 63 -10.42 16.84 -1.53
C LYS A 63 -11.12 15.85 -2.47
N LEU A 64 -10.43 15.45 -3.54
CA LEU A 64 -10.97 14.59 -4.60
C LEU A 64 -11.07 13.13 -4.17
N SER A 65 -10.28 12.70 -3.19
CA SER A 65 -10.09 11.29 -2.84
C SER A 65 -9.79 10.43 -4.09
N PRO A 66 -8.69 10.73 -4.82
CA PRO A 66 -8.42 10.14 -6.14
C PRO A 66 -7.89 8.71 -6.01
N TRP A 67 -8.44 7.96 -5.09
CA TRP A 67 -8.07 6.57 -4.79
C TRP A 67 -9.24 5.81 -4.18
N ARG A 68 -9.17 4.49 -4.26
CA ARG A 68 -10.03 3.53 -3.56
C ARG A 68 -9.24 2.29 -3.19
N PHE A 69 -9.80 1.48 -2.31
CA PHE A 69 -9.20 0.23 -1.85
C PHE A 69 -9.96 -0.98 -2.38
N VAL A 70 -9.21 -2.03 -2.76
CA VAL A 70 -9.75 -3.38 -2.96
C VAL A 70 -9.04 -4.31 -1.98
N VAL A 71 -9.82 -4.89 -1.07
CA VAL A 71 -9.29 -5.77 -0.02
C VAL A 71 -9.35 -7.22 -0.51
N LEU A 72 -8.20 -7.88 -0.50
CA LEU A 72 -8.02 -9.28 -0.88
C LEU A 72 -7.61 -10.08 0.36
N ARG A 73 -8.53 -10.91 0.86
CA ARG A 73 -8.30 -11.83 2.00
C ARG A 73 -9.19 -13.06 1.89
N GLY A 74 -8.79 -14.15 2.57
CA GLY A 74 -9.57 -15.39 2.61
C GLY A 74 -9.93 -15.91 1.22
N GLU A 75 -11.10 -16.53 1.11
CA GLU A 75 -11.56 -17.16 -0.12
C GLU A 75 -11.64 -16.23 -1.35
N PRO A 76 -12.09 -14.96 -1.26
CA PRO A 76 -12.01 -14.02 -2.37
C PRO A 76 -10.60 -13.81 -2.90
N LYS A 77 -9.59 -13.78 -2.03
CA LYS A 77 -8.18 -13.69 -2.45
C LYS A 77 -7.73 -14.94 -3.18
N HIS A 78 -8.12 -16.13 -2.72
CA HIS A 78 -7.79 -17.38 -3.39
C HIS A 78 -8.39 -17.43 -4.79
N ARG A 79 -9.65 -17.03 -4.96
CA ARG A 79 -10.28 -16.95 -6.29
C ARG A 79 -9.58 -15.95 -7.22
N PHE A 80 -9.16 -14.80 -6.68
CA PHE A 80 -8.38 -13.83 -7.46
C PHE A 80 -7.05 -14.42 -7.93
N ILE A 81 -6.33 -15.11 -7.04
CA ILE A 81 -5.06 -15.79 -7.39
C ILE A 81 -5.29 -16.87 -8.45
N ALA A 82 -6.30 -17.71 -8.31
CA ALA A 82 -6.64 -18.74 -9.29
C ALA A 82 -6.95 -18.12 -10.68
N GLY A 83 -7.66 -17.00 -10.71
CA GLY A 83 -7.88 -16.23 -11.94
C GLY A 83 -6.59 -15.70 -12.58
N LEU A 84 -5.65 -15.20 -11.77
CA LEU A 84 -4.33 -14.78 -12.25
C LEU A 84 -3.48 -15.96 -12.76
N GLU A 85 -3.57 -17.13 -12.13
CA GLU A 85 -2.91 -18.35 -12.61
C GLU A 85 -3.45 -18.78 -13.98
N ALA A 86 -4.76 -18.72 -14.16
CA ALA A 86 -5.40 -19.00 -15.44
C ALA A 86 -4.97 -18.00 -16.53
N ILE A 87 -4.91 -16.71 -16.20
CA ILE A 87 -4.40 -15.68 -17.13
C ILE A 87 -2.94 -15.96 -17.48
N ALA A 88 -2.09 -16.21 -16.49
CA ALA A 88 -0.68 -16.51 -16.72
C ALA A 88 -0.47 -17.72 -17.62
N ALA A 89 -1.29 -18.77 -17.48
CA ALA A 89 -1.23 -19.98 -18.30
C ALA A 89 -1.46 -19.70 -19.80
N THR A 90 -2.12 -18.62 -20.16
CA THR A 90 -2.34 -18.21 -21.56
C THR A 90 -1.20 -17.37 -22.15
N ARG A 91 -0.19 -17.01 -21.35
CA ARG A 91 0.91 -16.12 -21.78
C ARG A 91 2.16 -16.96 -22.18
N PRO A 92 2.97 -16.48 -23.14
CA PRO A 92 4.20 -17.17 -23.55
C PRO A 92 5.19 -17.42 -22.41
N ASP A 93 5.25 -16.50 -21.44
CA ASP A 93 6.10 -16.57 -20.25
C ASP A 93 5.36 -17.02 -18.98
N GLY A 94 4.27 -17.78 -19.13
CA GLY A 94 3.33 -18.15 -18.09
C GLY A 94 3.97 -18.74 -16.84
N ALA A 95 4.95 -19.63 -16.98
CA ALA A 95 5.66 -20.22 -15.84
C ALA A 95 6.37 -19.14 -14.99
N LYS A 96 6.98 -18.13 -15.62
CA LYS A 96 7.62 -17.01 -14.94
C LYS A 96 6.58 -16.12 -14.24
N LEU A 97 5.45 -15.86 -14.90
CA LEU A 97 4.36 -15.07 -14.30
C LEU A 97 3.75 -15.79 -13.10
N GLN A 98 3.51 -17.09 -13.19
CA GLN A 98 3.02 -17.90 -12.07
C GLN A 98 3.98 -17.89 -10.88
N ALA A 99 5.28 -18.02 -11.09
CA ALA A 99 6.28 -17.98 -10.03
C ALA A 99 6.23 -16.64 -9.24
N LYS A 100 5.95 -15.52 -9.92
CA LYS A 100 5.82 -14.21 -9.29
C LYS A 100 4.61 -14.06 -8.37
N LEU A 101 3.57 -14.90 -8.54
CA LEU A 101 2.39 -14.89 -7.69
C LEU A 101 2.69 -15.30 -6.24
N GLY A 102 3.85 -15.91 -5.95
CA GLY A 102 4.27 -16.22 -4.59
C GLY A 102 4.16 -15.04 -3.64
N LYS A 103 4.54 -13.83 -4.09
CA LYS A 103 4.45 -12.59 -3.30
C LYS A 103 3.01 -12.17 -2.97
N LEU A 104 2.05 -12.58 -3.77
CA LEU A 104 0.62 -12.35 -3.51
C LEU A 104 0.02 -13.49 -2.67
N LYS A 105 0.50 -14.72 -2.83
CA LYS A 105 0.00 -15.90 -2.13
C LYS A 105 0.37 -15.92 -0.65
N ALA A 106 1.62 -15.60 -0.32
CA ALA A 106 2.14 -15.72 1.04
C ALA A 106 1.43 -14.80 2.08
N PRO A 107 1.23 -13.48 1.84
CA PRO A 107 0.57 -12.61 2.81
C PRO A 107 -0.87 -13.03 3.07
N PRO A 108 -1.38 -13.03 4.31
CA PRO A 108 -2.78 -13.34 4.61
C PRO A 108 -3.74 -12.26 4.11
N LEU A 109 -3.28 -11.03 4.01
CA LEU A 109 -4.06 -9.86 3.61
C LEU A 109 -3.30 -9.03 2.59
N THR A 110 -4.00 -8.57 1.57
CA THR A 110 -3.49 -7.64 0.57
C THR A 110 -4.51 -6.54 0.33
N VAL A 111 -4.08 -5.30 0.35
CA VAL A 111 -4.88 -4.15 -0.06
C VAL A 111 -4.35 -3.62 -1.38
N ALA A 112 -5.13 -3.72 -2.44
CA ALA A 112 -4.81 -3.03 -3.67
C ALA A 112 -5.30 -1.57 -3.55
N VAL A 113 -4.38 -0.63 -3.65
CA VAL A 113 -4.66 0.80 -3.73
C VAL A 113 -4.84 1.16 -5.19
N ILE A 114 -6.04 1.60 -5.53
CA ILE A 114 -6.39 1.96 -6.90
C ILE A 114 -6.37 3.48 -7.02
N SER A 115 -5.52 3.98 -7.89
CA SER A 115 -5.55 5.38 -8.33
C SER A 115 -6.67 5.55 -9.35
N ARG A 116 -7.57 6.48 -9.09
CA ARG A 116 -8.65 6.88 -9.98
C ARG A 116 -8.50 8.37 -10.28
N LEU A 117 -8.33 8.70 -11.54
CA LEU A 117 -8.30 10.09 -11.95
C LEU A 117 -9.72 10.62 -12.04
N LEU A 118 -9.97 11.72 -11.34
CA LEU A 118 -11.25 12.39 -11.37
C LEU A 118 -11.14 13.63 -12.26
N PRO A 119 -12.16 13.91 -13.10
CA PRO A 119 -12.22 15.16 -13.85
C PRO A 119 -12.26 16.35 -12.90
N ALA A 120 -11.19 17.13 -12.90
CA ALA A 120 -11.05 18.33 -12.08
C ALA A 120 -9.97 19.24 -12.69
N GLU A 121 -9.90 20.49 -12.26
CA GLU A 121 -8.78 21.38 -12.60
C GLU A 121 -7.46 20.99 -11.93
N ILE A 122 -7.52 20.08 -10.96
CA ILE A 122 -6.36 19.55 -10.25
C ILE A 122 -5.55 18.65 -11.18
N PRO A 123 -4.24 18.89 -11.35
CA PRO A 123 -3.39 18.10 -12.24
C PRO A 123 -3.43 16.60 -11.92
N GLU A 124 -3.48 15.76 -12.96
CA GLU A 124 -3.44 14.31 -12.79
C GLU A 124 -2.24 13.82 -11.99
N TRP A 125 -1.10 14.47 -12.17
CA TRP A 125 0.12 14.13 -11.46
C TRP A 125 -0.04 14.21 -9.93
N GLU A 126 -0.68 15.27 -9.44
CA GLU A 126 -0.94 15.45 -8.01
C GLU A 126 -1.90 14.38 -7.47
N GLN A 127 -2.92 14.02 -8.25
CA GLN A 127 -3.85 12.95 -7.91
C GLN A 127 -3.13 11.59 -7.78
N ARG A 128 -2.18 11.31 -8.69
CA ARG A 128 -1.36 10.08 -8.63
C ARG A 128 -0.42 10.07 -7.43
N LEU A 129 0.21 11.20 -7.11
CA LEU A 129 1.07 11.33 -5.93
C LEU A 129 0.29 11.10 -4.64
N SER A 130 -0.95 11.59 -4.54
CA SER A 130 -1.84 11.32 -3.42
C SER A 130 -2.10 9.81 -3.25
N ALA A 131 -2.35 9.07 -4.33
CA ALA A 131 -2.51 7.61 -4.27
C ALA A 131 -1.23 6.90 -3.80
N GLY A 132 -0.05 7.37 -4.20
CA GLY A 132 1.23 6.89 -3.69
C GLY A 132 1.42 7.19 -2.20
N ALA A 133 1.02 8.38 -1.75
CA ALA A 133 1.06 8.75 -0.34
C ALA A 133 0.15 7.83 0.52
N VAL A 134 -1.03 7.44 0.01
CA VAL A 134 -1.90 6.45 0.65
C VAL A 134 -1.19 5.11 0.85
N CYS A 135 -0.48 4.60 -0.16
CA CYS A 135 0.30 3.37 -0.04
C CYS A 135 1.35 3.49 1.07
N MET A 136 2.10 4.60 1.10
CA MET A 136 3.14 4.82 2.10
C MET A 136 2.55 4.95 3.51
N THR A 137 1.45 5.70 3.66
CA THR A 137 0.79 5.86 4.96
C THR A 137 0.24 4.54 5.47
N LEU A 138 -0.35 3.70 4.58
CA LEU A 138 -0.85 2.38 4.95
C LEU A 138 0.24 1.45 5.47
N ILE A 139 1.39 1.36 4.78
CA ILE A 139 2.50 0.52 5.28
C ILE A 139 3.10 1.07 6.57
N THR A 140 3.14 2.39 6.74
CA THR A 140 3.65 3.05 7.93
C THR A 140 2.76 2.75 9.14
N ALA A 141 1.44 2.91 8.97
CA ALA A 141 0.45 2.61 10.00
C ALA A 141 0.48 1.12 10.40
N ALA A 142 0.53 0.21 9.42
CA ALA A 142 0.60 -1.23 9.67
C ALA A 142 1.83 -1.60 10.50
N GLN A 143 2.98 -1.05 10.15
CA GLN A 143 4.23 -1.29 10.89
C GLN A 143 4.19 -0.68 12.29
N ALA A 144 3.57 0.49 12.47
CA ALA A 144 3.36 1.08 13.78
C ALA A 144 2.45 0.23 14.67
N MET A 145 1.54 -0.57 14.06
CA MET A 145 0.71 -1.56 14.75
C MET A 145 1.41 -2.92 14.93
N GLY A 146 2.70 -3.05 14.53
CA GLY A 146 3.48 -4.28 14.70
C GLY A 146 3.33 -5.29 13.56
N TYR A 147 2.61 -4.98 12.48
CA TYR A 147 2.50 -5.83 11.31
C TYR A 147 3.67 -5.65 10.34
N GLY A 148 4.10 -6.74 9.74
CA GLY A 148 4.93 -6.68 8.55
C GLY A 148 4.13 -6.10 7.38
N ALA A 149 4.77 -5.24 6.59
CA ALA A 149 4.12 -4.60 5.45
C ALA A 149 5.08 -4.46 4.27
N ASN A 150 4.54 -4.64 3.06
CA ASN A 150 5.26 -4.53 1.81
C ASN A 150 4.39 -3.85 0.75
N TRP A 151 4.92 -2.86 0.05
CA TRP A 151 4.27 -2.21 -1.08
C TRP A 151 5.02 -2.55 -2.35
N ILE A 152 4.38 -3.26 -3.25
CA ILE A 152 4.91 -3.62 -4.56
C ILE A 152 3.87 -3.50 -5.65
N THR A 153 4.35 -3.50 -6.88
CA THR A 153 3.60 -3.87 -8.08
C THR A 153 4.24 -5.13 -8.69
N ASP A 154 3.48 -5.87 -9.48
CA ASP A 154 4.00 -6.95 -10.30
C ASP A 154 3.19 -6.99 -11.61
N TRP A 155 3.41 -7.95 -12.51
CA TRP A 155 2.78 -8.03 -13.81
C TRP A 155 1.25 -7.83 -13.76
N TYR A 156 0.58 -8.37 -12.75
CA TYR A 156 -0.86 -8.25 -12.55
C TYR A 156 -1.35 -6.84 -12.17
N ALA A 157 -0.44 -5.89 -11.96
CA ALA A 157 -0.76 -4.47 -11.83
C ALA A 157 -0.83 -3.74 -13.17
N TYR A 158 -0.46 -4.42 -14.27
CA TYR A 158 -0.33 -3.81 -15.60
C TYR A 158 -1.02 -4.62 -16.70
N ASP A 159 -1.23 -5.92 -16.52
CA ASP A 159 -1.92 -6.79 -17.47
C ASP A 159 -3.41 -6.49 -17.50
N SER A 160 -3.96 -6.24 -18.70
CA SER A 160 -5.35 -5.81 -18.89
C SER A 160 -6.39 -6.83 -18.40
N ASP A 161 -6.08 -8.16 -18.51
CA ASP A 161 -6.99 -9.20 -18.06
C ASP A 161 -6.97 -9.29 -16.53
N ALA A 162 -5.78 -9.13 -15.91
CA ALA A 162 -5.64 -9.07 -14.47
C ALA A 162 -6.33 -7.84 -13.87
N LEU A 163 -6.24 -6.68 -14.52
CA LEU A 163 -6.93 -5.46 -14.10
C LEU A 163 -8.45 -5.60 -14.18
N ARG A 164 -8.96 -6.24 -15.25
CA ARG A 164 -10.40 -6.57 -15.36
C ARG A 164 -10.85 -7.54 -14.26
N LEU A 165 -10.05 -8.57 -13.99
CA LEU A 165 -10.33 -9.53 -12.93
C LEU A 165 -10.39 -8.84 -11.55
N LEU A 166 -9.53 -7.85 -11.29
CA LEU A 166 -9.55 -7.04 -10.07
C LEU A 166 -10.75 -6.07 -10.00
N GLY A 167 -11.44 -5.86 -11.10
CA GLY A 167 -12.59 -4.94 -11.20
C GLY A 167 -12.19 -3.48 -11.35
N LEU A 168 -11.10 -3.21 -12.08
CA LEU A 168 -10.74 -1.84 -12.43
C LEU A 168 -11.70 -1.28 -13.48
N ARG A 169 -11.99 0.00 -13.34
CA ARG A 169 -12.78 0.79 -14.28
C ARG A 169 -11.85 1.50 -15.27
N GLU A 170 -12.43 2.04 -16.32
CA GLU A 170 -11.69 2.90 -17.27
C GLU A 170 -11.01 4.07 -16.54
N GLY A 171 -9.78 4.37 -16.90
CA GLY A 171 -8.96 5.42 -16.26
C GLY A 171 -8.34 5.05 -14.91
N GLU A 172 -8.75 3.94 -14.28
CA GLU A 172 -8.15 3.48 -13.03
C GLU A 172 -6.83 2.73 -13.26
N ARG A 173 -5.92 2.84 -12.29
CA ARG A 173 -4.64 2.13 -12.26
C ARG A 173 -4.35 1.60 -10.86
N VAL A 174 -3.62 0.51 -10.77
CA VAL A 174 -3.09 0.05 -9.49
C VAL A 174 -1.91 0.94 -9.08
N ALA A 175 -2.05 1.70 -8.00
CA ALA A 175 -0.94 2.44 -7.38
C ALA A 175 0.00 1.48 -6.65
N GLY A 176 -0.53 0.40 -6.11
CA GLY A 176 0.25 -0.67 -5.50
C GLY A 176 -0.60 -1.72 -4.81
N TYR A 177 0.01 -2.87 -4.60
CA TYR A 177 -0.49 -3.91 -3.70
C TYR A 177 0.26 -3.77 -2.37
N VAL A 178 -0.46 -3.48 -1.31
CA VAL A 178 0.08 -3.42 0.04
C VAL A 178 -0.23 -4.75 0.72
N HIS A 179 0.80 -5.55 0.92
CA HIS A 179 0.73 -6.85 1.59
C HIS A 179 0.94 -6.66 3.09
N LEU A 180 0.10 -7.31 3.90
CA LEU A 180 0.07 -7.20 5.34
C LEU A 180 0.02 -8.57 6.00
N GLY A 181 0.73 -8.74 7.11
CA GLY A 181 0.77 -9.97 7.88
C GLY A 181 1.77 -9.90 9.01
N THR A 182 1.94 -11.02 9.70
CA THR A 182 3.03 -11.19 10.67
C THR A 182 4.31 -11.50 9.92
N SER A 183 5.39 -10.74 10.19
CA SER A 183 6.69 -11.02 9.57
C SER A 183 7.39 -12.16 10.30
N THR A 184 7.84 -13.17 9.57
CA THR A 184 8.57 -14.33 10.12
C THR A 184 10.03 -14.02 10.41
N GLU A 185 10.55 -12.92 9.86
CA GLU A 185 11.92 -12.47 10.03
C GLU A 185 11.99 -10.94 10.08
N PRO A 186 12.92 -10.35 10.85
CA PRO A 186 13.11 -8.91 10.84
C PRO A 186 13.68 -8.46 9.48
N PRO A 187 13.12 -7.41 8.87
CA PRO A 187 13.66 -6.88 7.63
C PRO A 187 15.05 -6.26 7.86
N LEU A 188 16.00 -6.63 7.03
CA LEU A 188 17.35 -6.09 7.08
C LEU A 188 17.41 -4.65 6.55
N GLU A 189 18.32 -3.84 7.10
CA GLU A 189 18.57 -2.50 6.58
C GLU A 189 19.20 -2.58 5.18
N ARG A 190 19.04 -1.55 4.40
CA ARG A 190 19.61 -1.42 3.06
C ARG A 190 20.40 -0.13 2.95
N VAL A 191 21.31 -0.08 1.99
CA VAL A 191 22.02 1.15 1.62
C VAL A 191 21.02 2.25 1.28
N ARG A 192 21.27 3.45 1.80
CA ARG A 192 20.55 4.67 1.48
C ARG A 192 21.48 5.58 0.67
N PRO A 193 20.95 6.46 -0.17
CA PRO A 193 21.77 7.45 -0.82
C PRO A 193 22.39 8.39 0.22
N GLU A 194 23.60 8.84 -0.05
CA GLU A 194 24.18 9.97 0.67
C GLU A 194 23.34 11.23 0.38
N LEU A 195 23.14 12.08 1.38
CA LEU A 195 22.32 13.28 1.22
C LEU A 195 22.84 14.20 0.12
N SER A 196 24.16 14.32 -0.01
CA SER A 196 24.81 15.10 -1.05
C SER A 196 24.51 14.64 -2.48
N ALA A 197 24.04 13.38 -2.64
CA ALA A 197 23.66 12.85 -3.96
C ALA A 197 22.21 13.16 -4.35
N VAL A 198 21.39 13.65 -3.42
CA VAL A 198 19.94 13.84 -3.62
C VAL A 198 19.44 15.20 -3.10
N VAL A 199 20.34 16.03 -2.59
CA VAL A 199 20.02 17.36 -2.07
C VAL A 199 20.88 18.39 -2.79
N GLU A 200 20.25 19.42 -3.31
CA GLU A 200 20.90 20.56 -3.92
C GLU A 200 20.32 21.84 -3.30
N ASP A 201 21.20 22.75 -2.89
CA ASP A 201 20.79 24.10 -2.50
C ASP A 201 20.59 24.95 -3.75
N TRP A 202 19.44 25.54 -3.90
CA TRP A 202 19.21 26.44 -5.01
C TRP A 202 20.03 27.72 -4.84
N ALA A 203 20.96 27.96 -5.76
CA ALA A 203 21.91 29.08 -5.69
C ALA A 203 21.51 30.31 -6.54
N GLY A 204 20.32 30.33 -7.18
CA GLY A 204 19.84 31.46 -8.01
C GLY A 204 20.09 31.26 -9.49
#